data_7e10cdb5b5ac126eb5050a9b89cce6f4
#
_entry.id   7e10cdb5b5ac126eb5050a9b89cce6f4
#
_cell.length_a   1.000
_cell.length_b   1.000
_cell.length_c   1.000
_cell.angle_alpha   90.00
_cell.angle_beta   90.00
_cell.angle_gamma   90.00
#
_symmetry.space_group_name_H-M   'P 1'
#
loop_
_entity.id
_entity.type
_entity.pdbx_description
1 polymer ?
#
loop_
_entity_poly.entity_id
_entity_poly.type
_entity_poly.pdbx_seq_one_letter_code
_entity_poly.pdbx_strand_id
1 'polypeptide(L)'
;MLRERGFFMALTMKITEVHAREILDSRGNPTVEVEVTAETETTGRKTTARESVPSGASTGRFEAVELRDGDREYFGLGTKKVVDHVNTKIREALLGMNVLDQALIDRRMVELDGTDNKGNLGANAILGVSLACAKTAAAALDMPLYRYIGGGNAKRLPVPMMNVINGGVHAKNSLDFQEFMILPISAKSYREALRMGAEVYHFLRQILNEEGYATAVGDEGGFAPDLADAGEVFRYLGKAVEKAGYTVGKDVVYAMDAAASCLLYTSPSP
;
A
#
# COMPACT_ATOMS: atom_id res chain seq x y z
N MET A 1 -52.27 22.74 13.43
CA MET A 1 -51.55 21.58 12.87
C MET A 1 -50.23 22.08 12.29
N LEU A 2 -49.23 22.23 13.17
CA LEU A 2 -47.87 22.67 12.79
C LEU A 2 -47.11 21.43 12.35
N ARG A 3 -46.82 21.28 11.05
CA ARG A 3 -45.85 20.34 10.54
C ARG A 3 -44.46 20.89 10.89
N GLU A 4 -43.88 20.41 11.97
CA GLU A 4 -42.45 20.54 12.20
C GLU A 4 -41.75 19.73 11.11
N ARG A 5 -41.23 20.44 10.10
CA ARG A 5 -40.22 19.88 9.21
C ARG A 5 -38.95 19.79 10.02
N GLY A 6 -38.71 18.61 10.61
CA GLY A 6 -37.40 18.28 11.17
C GLY A 6 -36.37 18.44 10.07
N PHE A 7 -35.64 19.51 10.09
CA PHE A 7 -34.42 19.68 9.28
C PHE A 7 -33.41 18.71 9.86
N PHE A 8 -33.27 17.53 9.24
CA PHE A 8 -32.06 16.72 9.43
C PHE A 8 -30.92 17.58 8.87
N MET A 9 -30.22 18.31 9.74
CA MET A 9 -28.95 18.91 9.37
C MET A 9 -27.98 17.74 9.06
N ALA A 10 -27.67 17.58 7.78
CA ALA A 10 -26.63 16.65 7.39
C ALA A 10 -25.34 17.03 8.13
N LEU A 11 -24.68 16.05 8.75
CA LEU A 11 -23.43 16.28 9.44
C LEU A 11 -22.40 16.77 8.41
N THR A 12 -21.95 18.01 8.57
CA THR A 12 -20.98 18.64 7.67
C THR A 12 -19.69 18.90 8.44
N MET A 13 -18.59 18.41 7.91
CA MET A 13 -17.24 18.58 8.43
C MET A 13 -16.36 19.18 7.33
N LYS A 14 -16.16 20.49 7.36
CA LYS A 14 -15.45 21.20 6.30
C LYS A 14 -13.95 21.04 6.44
N ILE A 15 -13.29 20.73 5.34
CA ILE A 15 -11.82 20.76 5.23
C ILE A 15 -11.38 22.22 5.43
N THR A 16 -10.58 22.47 6.46
CA THR A 16 -10.04 23.80 6.79
C THR A 16 -8.55 23.90 6.48
N GLU A 17 -7.83 22.77 6.39
CA GLU A 17 -6.42 22.75 6.07
C GLU A 17 -6.04 21.45 5.36
N VAL A 18 -5.13 21.56 4.39
CA VAL A 18 -4.42 20.46 3.73
C VAL A 18 -2.96 20.85 3.67
N HIS A 19 -2.08 20.03 4.23
CA HIS A 19 -0.65 20.30 4.30
C HIS A 19 0.14 19.03 3.99
N ALA A 20 1.18 19.14 3.17
CA ALA A 20 2.09 18.06 2.84
C ALA A 20 3.53 18.41 3.21
N ARG A 21 4.31 17.38 3.47
CA ARG A 21 5.77 17.45 3.68
C ARG A 21 6.46 16.25 3.04
N GLU A 22 7.71 16.47 2.64
CA GLU A 22 8.59 15.37 2.22
C GLU A 22 9.09 14.62 3.45
N ILE A 23 9.05 13.29 3.39
CA ILE A 23 9.58 12.37 4.39
C ILE A 23 10.42 11.29 3.70
N LEU A 24 11.12 10.45 4.45
CA LEU A 24 11.88 9.32 3.90
C LEU A 24 11.17 8.00 4.17
N ASP A 25 11.19 7.10 3.19
CA ASP A 25 10.76 5.71 3.34
C ASP A 25 11.83 4.85 4.02
N SER A 26 11.56 3.55 4.23
CA SER A 26 12.50 2.62 4.88
C SER A 26 13.78 2.37 4.08
N ARG A 27 13.82 2.74 2.79
CA ARG A 27 15.00 2.65 1.92
C ARG A 27 15.80 3.94 1.86
N GLY A 28 15.32 4.99 2.55
CA GLY A 28 15.92 6.34 2.51
C GLY A 28 15.53 7.15 1.27
N ASN A 29 14.50 6.73 0.53
CA ASN A 29 13.99 7.50 -0.60
C ASN A 29 12.90 8.47 -0.14
N PRO A 30 12.84 9.68 -0.73
CA PRO A 30 11.76 10.62 -0.45
C PRO A 30 10.39 10.06 -0.79
N THR A 31 9.43 10.34 0.08
CA THR A 31 8.00 10.19 -0.17
C THR A 31 7.24 11.33 0.49
N VAL A 32 5.92 11.29 0.48
CA VAL A 32 5.08 12.40 0.91
C VAL A 32 4.21 11.98 2.09
N GLU A 33 4.18 12.80 3.14
CA GLU A 33 3.17 12.74 4.20
C GLU A 33 2.20 13.90 4.02
N VAL A 34 0.91 13.61 4.06
CA VAL A 34 -0.17 14.59 3.96
C VAL A 34 -0.96 14.62 5.26
N GLU A 35 -1.26 15.82 5.73
CA GLU A 35 -2.10 16.10 6.89
C GLU A 35 -3.34 16.88 6.44
N VAL A 36 -4.52 16.46 6.89
CA VAL A 36 -5.79 17.13 6.62
C VAL A 36 -6.49 17.47 7.93
N THR A 37 -6.94 18.71 8.05
CA THR A 37 -7.78 19.16 9.16
C THR A 37 -9.17 19.47 8.66
N ALA A 38 -10.18 18.97 9.37
CA ALA A 38 -11.59 19.31 9.13
C ALA A 38 -12.24 19.83 10.41
N GLU A 39 -13.22 20.74 10.26
CA GLU A 39 -13.97 21.34 11.35
C GLU A 39 -15.45 20.99 11.24
N THR A 40 -16.02 20.49 12.32
CA THR A 40 -17.46 20.19 12.43
C THR A 40 -18.24 21.50 12.54
N GLU A 41 -19.11 21.82 11.59
CA GLU A 41 -19.85 23.09 11.54
C GLU A 41 -20.70 23.36 12.79
N THR A 42 -21.29 22.30 13.37
CA THR A 42 -22.19 22.46 14.53
C THR A 42 -21.49 22.71 15.85
N THR A 43 -20.24 22.21 15.98
CA THR A 43 -19.50 22.26 17.26
C THR A 43 -18.21 23.07 17.21
N GLY A 44 -17.71 23.40 16.02
CA GLY A 44 -16.38 23.98 15.85
C GLY A 44 -15.23 23.03 16.19
N ARG A 45 -15.51 21.73 16.45
CA ARG A 45 -14.46 20.74 16.77
C ARG A 45 -13.57 20.50 15.54
N LYS A 46 -12.29 20.74 15.71
CA LYS A 46 -11.27 20.40 14.69
C LYS A 46 -10.76 19.00 14.90
N THR A 47 -10.64 18.27 13.80
CA THR A 47 -10.04 16.93 13.76
C THR A 47 -8.99 16.90 12.69
N THR A 48 -7.80 16.43 13.03
CA THR A 48 -6.65 16.33 12.12
C THR A 48 -6.17 14.89 12.05
N ALA A 49 -5.91 14.41 10.85
CA ALA A 49 -5.23 13.14 10.64
C ALA A 49 -4.22 13.25 9.49
N ARG A 50 -3.29 12.31 9.46
CA ARG A 50 -2.22 12.27 8.46
C ARG A 50 -2.02 10.88 7.90
N GLU A 51 -1.46 10.84 6.69
CA GLU A 51 -1.07 9.63 6.00
C GLU A 51 0.22 9.82 5.25
N SER A 52 1.06 8.79 5.27
CA SER A 52 2.29 8.72 4.48
C SER A 52 2.04 7.87 3.23
N VAL A 53 2.45 8.36 2.08
CA VAL A 53 2.25 7.67 0.81
C VAL A 53 3.25 6.52 0.69
N PRO A 54 2.79 5.26 0.52
CA PRO A 54 3.71 4.17 0.22
C PRO A 54 4.29 4.30 -1.19
N SER A 55 5.58 4.00 -1.35
CA SER A 55 6.26 3.96 -2.63
C SER A 55 6.68 2.53 -2.93
N GLY A 56 6.34 2.02 -4.12
CA GLY A 56 6.72 0.68 -4.57
C GLY A 56 8.21 0.58 -4.92
N ALA A 57 8.73 -0.64 -4.98
CA ALA A 57 10.09 -0.91 -5.45
C ALA A 57 10.16 -1.07 -6.97
N SER A 58 9.06 -1.42 -7.61
CA SER A 58 8.91 -1.57 -9.07
C SER A 58 7.62 -0.90 -9.53
N THR A 59 7.52 -0.60 -10.83
CA THR A 59 6.33 0.02 -11.44
C THR A 59 5.90 -0.76 -12.67
N GLY A 60 4.58 -0.96 -12.81
CA GLY A 60 3.97 -1.53 -14.00
C GLY A 60 3.75 -0.47 -15.09
N ARG A 61 3.66 -0.92 -16.35
CA ARG A 61 3.49 -0.05 -17.52
C ARG A 61 2.23 0.84 -17.47
N PHE A 62 1.18 0.36 -16.83
CA PHE A 62 -0.13 1.01 -16.81
C PHE A 62 -0.46 1.64 -15.45
N GLU A 63 0.51 1.72 -14.56
CA GLU A 63 0.32 2.40 -13.29
C GLU A 63 0.18 3.91 -13.46
N ALA A 64 -0.51 4.53 -12.51
CA ALA A 64 -0.55 5.97 -12.39
C ALA A 64 0.86 6.50 -12.02
N VAL A 65 1.16 7.72 -12.43
CA VAL A 65 2.49 8.31 -12.29
C VAL A 65 2.79 8.67 -10.85
N GLU A 66 3.77 8.02 -10.25
CA GLU A 66 4.42 8.52 -9.04
C GLU A 66 5.34 9.68 -9.45
N LEU A 67 4.89 10.91 -9.21
CA LEU A 67 5.64 12.09 -9.67
C LEU A 67 6.90 12.28 -8.82
N ARG A 68 8.02 12.52 -9.50
CA ARG A 68 9.34 12.78 -8.94
C ARG A 68 9.90 14.09 -9.48
N ASP A 69 10.81 14.72 -8.73
CA ASP A 69 11.38 16.02 -9.11
C ASP A 69 12.26 15.94 -10.34
N GLY A 70 13.01 14.84 -10.51
CA GLY A 70 13.91 14.62 -11.64
C GLY A 70 15.13 15.53 -11.64
N ASP A 71 15.41 16.20 -10.52
CA ASP A 71 16.58 17.06 -10.33
C ASP A 71 17.78 16.30 -9.75
N ARG A 72 18.80 17.01 -9.28
CA ARG A 72 20.01 16.40 -8.72
C ARG A 72 19.80 15.85 -7.29
N GLU A 73 18.88 16.44 -6.54
CA GLU A 73 18.65 16.03 -5.16
C GLU A 73 18.04 14.63 -5.12
N TYR A 74 18.44 13.82 -4.14
CA TYR A 74 17.99 12.42 -4.02
C TYR A 74 18.08 11.62 -5.32
N PHE A 75 19.07 11.92 -6.17
CA PHE A 75 19.24 11.26 -7.49
C PHE A 75 18.02 11.38 -8.42
N GLY A 76 17.25 12.44 -8.31
CA GLY A 76 16.02 12.68 -9.05
C GLY A 76 14.75 12.17 -8.39
N LEU A 77 14.84 11.49 -7.23
CA LEU A 77 13.72 10.88 -6.52
C LEU A 77 12.99 11.83 -5.55
N GLY A 78 13.38 13.11 -5.49
CA GLY A 78 12.73 14.13 -4.67
C GLY A 78 11.23 14.25 -4.93
N THR A 79 10.47 14.76 -3.95
CA THR A 79 9.01 14.92 -4.02
C THR A 79 8.55 16.34 -3.71
N LYS A 80 9.43 17.34 -3.85
CA LYS A 80 9.10 18.76 -3.60
C LYS A 80 7.99 19.29 -4.49
N LYS A 81 7.96 18.90 -5.79
CA LYS A 81 6.86 19.25 -6.70
C LYS A 81 5.51 18.73 -6.23
N VAL A 82 5.50 17.50 -5.73
CA VAL A 82 4.31 16.86 -5.18
C VAL A 82 3.83 17.60 -3.93
N VAL A 83 4.75 17.92 -3.03
CA VAL A 83 4.46 18.73 -1.83
C VAL A 83 3.89 20.09 -2.20
N ASP A 84 4.47 20.77 -3.21
CA ASP A 84 3.95 22.04 -3.72
C ASP A 84 2.54 21.89 -4.30
N HIS A 85 2.28 20.87 -5.11
CA HIS A 85 0.96 20.62 -5.68
C HIS A 85 -0.10 20.39 -4.60
N VAL A 86 0.23 19.67 -3.53
CA VAL A 86 -0.70 19.47 -2.40
C VAL A 86 -0.93 20.77 -1.65
N ASN A 87 0.14 21.52 -1.32
CA ASN A 87 0.07 22.72 -0.50
C ASN A 87 -0.54 23.91 -1.23
N THR A 88 -0.65 23.86 -2.56
CA THR A 88 -1.21 24.93 -3.39
C THR A 88 -2.49 24.47 -4.10
N LYS A 89 -2.39 23.82 -5.25
CA LYS A 89 -3.51 23.48 -6.14
C LYS A 89 -4.57 22.61 -5.49
N ILE A 90 -4.14 21.49 -4.85
CA ILE A 90 -5.08 20.54 -4.23
C ILE A 90 -5.72 21.18 -2.99
N ARG A 91 -4.92 21.83 -2.15
CA ARG A 91 -5.44 22.55 -0.99
C ARG A 91 -6.51 23.55 -1.39
N GLU A 92 -6.25 24.43 -2.37
CA GLU A 92 -7.21 25.41 -2.84
C GLU A 92 -8.51 24.78 -3.35
N ALA A 93 -8.40 23.66 -4.09
CA ALA A 93 -9.56 22.98 -4.65
C ALA A 93 -10.44 22.25 -3.63
N LEU A 94 -9.90 21.89 -2.44
CA LEU A 94 -10.59 21.10 -1.44
C LEU A 94 -11.03 21.89 -0.20
N LEU A 95 -10.51 23.09 0.04
CA LEU A 95 -10.93 23.91 1.17
C LEU A 95 -12.44 24.16 1.14
N GLY A 96 -13.10 23.93 2.28
CA GLY A 96 -14.55 24.07 2.44
C GLY A 96 -15.38 22.87 1.98
N MET A 97 -14.79 21.87 1.32
CA MET A 97 -15.49 20.62 0.99
C MET A 97 -15.75 19.79 2.25
N ASN A 98 -16.81 19.00 2.23
CA ASN A 98 -17.12 18.09 3.32
C ASN A 98 -16.18 16.88 3.28
N VAL A 99 -15.37 16.68 4.34
CA VAL A 99 -14.40 15.57 4.42
C VAL A 99 -15.06 14.19 4.42
N LEU A 100 -16.38 14.12 4.72
CA LEU A 100 -17.14 12.86 4.67
C LEU A 100 -17.49 12.42 3.24
N ASP A 101 -17.35 13.30 2.25
CA ASP A 101 -17.70 13.02 0.86
C ASP A 101 -16.49 12.58 0.05
N GLN A 102 -15.96 11.40 0.41
CA GLN A 102 -14.73 10.84 -0.18
C GLN A 102 -14.79 10.78 -1.71
N ALA A 103 -15.90 10.31 -2.26
CA ALA A 103 -16.04 10.15 -3.71
C ALA A 103 -15.98 11.49 -4.46
N LEU A 104 -16.50 12.57 -3.86
CA LEU A 104 -16.45 13.91 -4.44
C LEU A 104 -15.03 14.49 -4.34
N ILE A 105 -14.35 14.30 -3.21
CA ILE A 105 -12.97 14.72 -2.99
C ILE A 105 -12.06 14.08 -4.03
N ASP A 106 -12.13 12.74 -4.16
CA ASP A 106 -11.31 12.00 -5.10
C ASP A 106 -11.57 12.42 -6.54
N ARG A 107 -12.84 12.56 -6.93
CA ARG A 107 -13.23 13.06 -8.26
C ARG A 107 -12.67 14.45 -8.51
N ARG A 108 -12.77 15.36 -7.54
CA ARG A 108 -12.26 16.73 -7.67
C ARG A 108 -10.78 16.77 -7.95
N MET A 109 -9.99 15.91 -7.28
CA MET A 109 -8.55 15.81 -7.52
C MET A 109 -8.21 15.21 -8.88
N VAL A 110 -8.95 14.18 -9.31
CA VAL A 110 -8.77 13.56 -10.64
C VAL A 110 -9.14 14.55 -11.76
N GLU A 111 -10.22 15.32 -11.62
CA GLU A 111 -10.60 16.37 -12.56
C GLU A 111 -9.56 17.50 -12.60
N LEU A 112 -8.98 17.87 -11.45
CA LEU A 112 -7.93 18.88 -11.35
C LEU A 112 -6.64 18.43 -12.04
N ASP A 113 -6.30 17.14 -11.95
CA ASP A 113 -5.16 16.55 -12.67
C ASP A 113 -5.39 16.56 -14.18
N GLY A 114 -6.56 16.11 -14.64
CA GLY A 114 -6.98 16.15 -16.03
C GLY A 114 -6.26 15.16 -16.96
N THR A 115 -5.46 14.22 -16.43
CA THR A 115 -4.79 13.17 -17.21
C THR A 115 -5.26 11.78 -16.79
N ASP A 116 -5.19 10.81 -17.72
CA ASP A 116 -5.61 9.44 -17.45
C ASP A 116 -4.75 8.75 -16.38
N ASN A 117 -3.46 9.09 -16.33
CA ASN A 117 -2.47 8.47 -15.45
C ASN A 117 -2.03 9.35 -14.26
N LYS A 118 -2.75 10.44 -13.97
CA LYS A 118 -2.44 11.37 -12.88
C LYS A 118 -1.05 12.01 -12.97
N GLY A 119 -0.61 12.27 -14.21
CA GLY A 119 0.75 12.76 -14.49
C GLY A 119 0.99 14.24 -14.16
N ASN A 120 -0.07 15.06 -14.03
CA ASN A 120 0.07 16.50 -13.77
C ASN A 120 0.27 16.83 -12.29
N LEU A 121 -0.49 16.20 -11.41
CA LEU A 121 -0.39 16.40 -9.95
C LEU A 121 0.51 15.33 -9.30
N GLY A 122 0.51 14.15 -9.85
CA GLY A 122 1.12 12.95 -9.31
C GLY A 122 0.11 12.07 -8.55
N ALA A 123 0.13 10.76 -8.83
CA ALA A 123 -0.70 9.80 -8.11
C ALA A 123 -0.39 9.81 -6.60
N ASN A 124 0.86 10.02 -6.23
CA ASN A 124 1.29 10.16 -4.84
C ASN A 124 0.68 11.38 -4.14
N ALA A 125 0.53 12.53 -4.82
CA ALA A 125 -0.19 13.68 -4.27
C ALA A 125 -1.66 13.35 -4.00
N ILE A 126 -2.34 12.79 -5.01
CA ILE A 126 -3.76 12.45 -4.96
C ILE A 126 -4.02 11.39 -3.88
N LEU A 127 -3.22 10.32 -3.85
CA LEU A 127 -3.36 9.25 -2.88
C LEU A 127 -3.15 9.74 -1.45
N GLY A 128 -2.10 10.53 -1.21
CA GLY A 128 -1.80 11.07 0.12
C GLY A 128 -2.96 11.89 0.69
N VAL A 129 -3.53 12.77 -0.13
CA VAL A 129 -4.68 13.59 0.28
C VAL A 129 -5.94 12.75 0.47
N SER A 130 -6.22 11.82 -0.45
CA SER A 130 -7.38 10.92 -0.37
C SER A 130 -7.38 10.10 0.93
N LEU A 131 -6.25 9.47 1.25
CA LEU A 131 -6.09 8.68 2.47
C LEU A 131 -6.15 9.53 3.75
N ALA A 132 -5.52 10.72 3.74
CA ALA A 132 -5.59 11.65 4.88
C ALA A 132 -7.02 12.14 5.13
N CYS A 133 -7.80 12.43 4.07
CA CYS A 133 -9.23 12.76 4.17
C CYS A 133 -10.03 11.62 4.81
N ALA A 134 -9.85 10.38 4.33
CA ALA A 134 -10.53 9.20 4.87
C ALA A 134 -10.20 8.99 6.36
N LYS A 135 -8.94 9.16 6.76
CA LYS A 135 -8.52 9.07 8.17
C LYS A 135 -9.11 10.20 9.02
N THR A 136 -9.13 11.43 8.50
CA THR A 136 -9.73 12.58 9.19
C THR A 136 -11.23 12.38 9.38
N ALA A 137 -11.94 11.90 8.35
CA ALA A 137 -13.36 11.58 8.42
C ALA A 137 -13.64 10.47 9.45
N ALA A 138 -12.87 9.40 9.44
CA ALA A 138 -13.00 8.30 10.41
C ALA A 138 -12.76 8.79 11.84
N ALA A 139 -11.71 9.57 12.08
CA ALA A 139 -11.39 10.13 13.38
C ALA A 139 -12.45 11.12 13.88
N ALA A 140 -13.00 11.95 12.98
CA ALA A 140 -14.06 12.89 13.32
C ALA A 140 -15.38 12.19 13.72
N LEU A 141 -15.63 10.99 13.18
CA LEU A 141 -16.76 10.13 13.54
C LEU A 141 -16.45 9.19 14.73
N ASP A 142 -15.27 9.30 15.36
CA ASP A 142 -14.80 8.41 16.40
C ASP A 142 -14.83 6.91 15.97
N MET A 143 -14.52 6.65 14.69
CA MET A 143 -14.51 5.31 14.09
C MET A 143 -13.09 4.88 13.69
N PRO A 144 -12.72 3.61 13.83
CA PRO A 144 -11.49 3.11 13.21
C PRO A 144 -11.63 3.09 11.68
N LEU A 145 -10.53 3.42 10.97
CA LEU A 145 -10.52 3.56 9.51
C LEU A 145 -11.09 2.33 8.78
N TYR A 146 -10.75 1.12 9.21
CA TYR A 146 -11.26 -0.11 8.58
C TYR A 146 -12.79 -0.20 8.60
N ARG A 147 -13.42 0.31 9.67
CA ARG A 147 -14.88 0.35 9.80
C ARG A 147 -15.48 1.47 8.98
N TYR A 148 -14.82 2.62 8.91
CA TYR A 148 -15.26 3.74 8.08
C TYR A 148 -15.30 3.35 6.60
N ILE A 149 -14.23 2.69 6.09
CA ILE A 149 -14.15 2.26 4.69
C ILE A 149 -15.01 1.02 4.43
N GLY A 150 -14.95 0.02 5.30
CA GLY A 150 -15.57 -1.30 5.07
C GLY A 150 -17.01 -1.42 5.58
N GLY A 151 -17.51 -0.42 6.29
CA GLY A 151 -18.88 -0.41 6.84
C GLY A 151 -19.11 -1.48 7.91
N GLY A 152 -20.40 -1.81 8.15
CA GLY A 152 -20.83 -2.76 9.19
C GLY A 152 -20.34 -4.20 9.00
N ASN A 153 -19.93 -4.56 7.79
CA ASN A 153 -19.46 -5.91 7.44
C ASN A 153 -17.92 -6.08 7.50
N ALA A 154 -17.18 -5.05 7.86
CA ALA A 154 -15.72 -5.12 8.05
C ALA A 154 -15.38 -5.92 9.32
N LYS A 155 -15.46 -7.26 9.25
CA LYS A 155 -15.31 -8.17 10.39
C LYS A 155 -14.19 -9.18 10.24
N ARG A 156 -13.61 -9.32 9.03
CA ARG A 156 -12.60 -10.33 8.73
C ARG A 156 -11.31 -9.68 8.32
N LEU A 157 -10.21 -10.09 8.94
CA LEU A 157 -8.89 -9.84 8.41
C LEU A 157 -8.64 -10.79 7.23
N PRO A 158 -7.96 -10.35 6.16
CA PRO A 158 -7.52 -11.24 5.08
C PRO A 158 -6.50 -12.25 5.60
N VAL A 159 -6.38 -13.39 4.91
CA VAL A 159 -5.22 -14.26 5.09
C VAL A 159 -3.98 -13.48 4.63
N PRO A 160 -2.93 -13.37 5.46
CA PRO A 160 -1.73 -12.64 5.05
C PRO A 160 -1.00 -13.38 3.92
N MET A 161 -0.65 -12.65 2.87
CA MET A 161 0.29 -13.08 1.84
C MET A 161 1.68 -12.58 2.23
N MET A 162 2.60 -13.50 2.44
CA MET A 162 3.94 -13.20 2.95
C MET A 162 4.97 -13.51 1.88
N ASN A 163 5.61 -12.49 1.31
CA ASN A 163 6.72 -12.66 0.38
C ASN A 163 7.94 -13.23 1.14
N VAL A 164 8.45 -14.37 0.70
CA VAL A 164 9.55 -15.09 1.36
C VAL A 164 10.74 -15.35 0.45
N ILE A 165 10.55 -15.32 -0.88
CA ILE A 165 11.64 -15.40 -1.88
C ILE A 165 11.36 -14.36 -2.98
N ASN A 166 12.42 -13.62 -3.33
CA ASN A 166 12.42 -12.61 -4.38
C ASN A 166 13.18 -13.11 -5.62
N GLY A 167 12.71 -12.67 -6.78
CA GLY A 167 13.38 -12.81 -8.07
C GLY A 167 13.10 -11.60 -8.97
N GLY A 168 13.24 -11.74 -10.27
CA GLY A 168 13.00 -10.68 -11.23
C GLY A 168 13.77 -9.40 -10.91
N VAL A 169 13.11 -8.26 -10.97
CA VAL A 169 13.74 -6.96 -10.67
C VAL A 169 14.02 -6.73 -9.18
N HIS A 170 13.41 -7.54 -8.29
CA HIS A 170 13.59 -7.43 -6.84
C HIS A 170 14.84 -8.17 -6.31
N ALA A 171 15.52 -8.94 -7.16
CA ALA A 171 16.73 -9.69 -6.78
C ALA A 171 17.70 -9.82 -7.95
N LYS A 172 19.01 -9.86 -7.63
CA LYS A 172 20.06 -10.15 -8.60
C LYS A 172 20.33 -11.68 -8.61
N ASN A 173 19.36 -12.45 -9.09
CA ASN A 173 19.44 -13.90 -9.25
C ASN A 173 18.82 -14.32 -10.60
N SER A 174 18.76 -15.62 -10.87
CA SER A 174 18.26 -16.18 -12.13
C SER A 174 16.74 -16.42 -12.18
N LEU A 175 16.00 -16.06 -11.12
CA LEU A 175 14.55 -16.26 -11.07
C LEU A 175 13.81 -15.20 -11.90
N ASP A 176 12.93 -15.64 -12.81
CA ASP A 176 12.13 -14.76 -13.67
C ASP A 176 10.96 -14.10 -12.92
N PHE A 177 10.32 -14.84 -11.99
CA PHE A 177 9.18 -14.34 -11.22
C PHE A 177 9.63 -13.46 -10.06
N GLN A 178 8.88 -12.37 -9.83
CA GLN A 178 9.28 -11.30 -8.91
C GLN A 178 9.16 -11.69 -7.45
N GLU A 179 8.08 -12.39 -7.06
CA GLU A 179 7.81 -12.75 -5.67
C GLU A 179 7.20 -14.14 -5.54
N PHE A 180 7.63 -14.85 -4.50
CA PHE A 180 7.04 -16.12 -4.09
C PHE A 180 6.55 -16.00 -2.65
N MET A 181 5.25 -16.21 -2.47
CA MET A 181 4.55 -15.95 -1.22
C MET A 181 3.99 -17.23 -0.61
N ILE A 182 3.89 -17.22 0.71
CA ILE A 182 3.17 -18.22 1.50
C ILE A 182 1.92 -17.62 2.13
N LEU A 183 0.84 -18.42 2.19
CA LEU A 183 -0.44 -18.03 2.78
C LEU A 183 -0.87 -19.11 3.78
N PRO A 184 -0.85 -18.85 5.09
CA PRO A 184 -1.28 -19.79 6.13
C PRO A 184 -2.82 -19.84 6.24
N ILE A 185 -3.46 -20.63 5.37
CA ILE A 185 -4.92 -20.66 5.20
C ILE A 185 -5.67 -21.42 6.29
N SER A 186 -5.01 -22.33 7.03
CA SER A 186 -5.66 -23.09 8.12
C SER A 186 -5.69 -22.35 9.45
N ALA A 187 -5.01 -21.21 9.56
CA ALA A 187 -4.92 -20.43 10.77
C ALA A 187 -6.30 -19.93 11.25
N LYS A 188 -6.60 -20.11 12.53
CA LYS A 188 -7.87 -19.69 13.13
C LYS A 188 -7.89 -18.24 13.57
N SER A 189 -6.73 -17.57 13.56
CA SER A 189 -6.56 -16.17 13.91
C SER A 189 -5.40 -15.56 13.15
N TYR A 190 -5.41 -14.23 13.00
CA TYR A 190 -4.30 -13.51 12.38
C TYR A 190 -2.98 -13.72 13.13
N ARG A 191 -3.03 -13.76 14.47
CA ARG A 191 -1.86 -14.08 15.32
C ARG A 191 -1.27 -15.45 14.99
N GLU A 192 -2.12 -16.44 14.80
CA GLU A 192 -1.70 -17.79 14.41
C GLU A 192 -1.10 -17.80 13.00
N ALA A 193 -1.72 -17.08 12.06
CA ALA A 193 -1.21 -16.93 10.70
C ALA A 193 0.20 -16.31 10.68
N LEU A 194 0.43 -15.25 11.47
CA LEU A 194 1.76 -14.64 11.61
C LEU A 194 2.78 -15.62 12.19
N ARG A 195 2.41 -16.39 13.22
CA ARG A 195 3.30 -17.40 13.81
C ARG A 195 3.67 -18.46 12.78
N MET A 196 2.69 -19.03 12.07
CA MET A 196 2.93 -20.04 11.04
C MET A 196 3.87 -19.50 9.94
N GLY A 197 3.61 -18.30 9.44
CA GLY A 197 4.46 -17.67 8.44
C GLY A 197 5.88 -17.43 8.92
N ALA A 198 6.06 -16.95 10.15
CA ALA A 198 7.39 -16.75 10.75
C ALA A 198 8.15 -18.07 10.92
N GLU A 199 7.48 -19.12 11.39
CA GLU A 199 8.09 -20.46 11.55
C GLU A 199 8.56 -21.01 10.19
N VAL A 200 7.72 -20.95 9.16
CA VAL A 200 8.09 -21.38 7.80
C VAL A 200 9.26 -20.55 7.26
N TYR A 201 9.23 -19.22 7.45
CA TYR A 201 10.31 -18.33 7.02
C TYR A 201 11.67 -18.68 7.67
N HIS A 202 11.66 -18.96 8.99
CA HIS A 202 12.88 -19.36 9.70
C HIS A 202 13.41 -20.72 9.26
N PHE A 203 12.54 -21.70 9.03
CA PHE A 203 12.96 -22.99 8.48
C PHE A 203 13.47 -22.88 7.05
N LEU A 204 12.85 -22.02 6.22
CA LEU A 204 13.35 -21.73 4.88
C LEU A 204 14.78 -21.17 4.93
N ARG A 205 15.03 -20.19 5.80
CA ARG A 205 16.37 -19.65 6.03
C ARG A 205 17.37 -20.71 6.42
N GLN A 206 16.99 -21.59 7.36
CA GLN A 206 17.87 -22.68 7.80
C GLN A 206 18.22 -23.62 6.65
N ILE A 207 17.23 -24.07 5.87
CA ILE A 207 17.41 -24.98 4.75
C ILE A 207 18.31 -24.36 3.67
N LEU A 208 18.05 -23.10 3.31
CA LEU A 208 18.87 -22.38 2.32
C LEU A 208 20.34 -22.26 2.77
N ASN A 209 20.57 -21.93 4.06
CA ASN A 209 21.93 -21.85 4.62
C ASN A 209 22.63 -23.24 4.65
N GLU A 210 21.92 -24.30 5.02
CA GLU A 210 22.45 -25.68 5.05
C GLU A 210 22.89 -26.15 3.65
N GLU A 211 22.22 -25.70 2.60
CA GLU A 211 22.56 -26.01 1.21
C GLU A 211 23.48 -24.94 0.55
N GLY A 212 23.97 -23.95 1.31
CA GLY A 212 24.98 -22.99 0.88
C GLY A 212 24.45 -21.77 0.10
N TYR A 213 23.13 -21.56 0.08
CA TYR A 213 22.54 -20.40 -0.57
C TYR A 213 22.59 -19.13 0.29
N ALA A 214 22.67 -17.98 -0.36
CA ALA A 214 22.59 -16.69 0.30
C ALA A 214 21.20 -16.47 0.93
N THR A 215 21.17 -15.98 2.17
CA THR A 215 19.94 -15.60 2.88
C THR A 215 19.93 -14.10 3.21
N ALA A 216 20.57 -13.29 2.36
CA ALA A 216 20.38 -11.84 2.36
C ALA A 216 18.93 -11.53 1.98
N VAL A 217 18.38 -10.50 2.62
CA VAL A 217 16.97 -10.09 2.47
C VAL A 217 16.92 -8.95 1.46
N GLY A 218 16.01 -9.03 0.50
CA GLY A 218 15.71 -7.94 -0.42
C GLY A 218 14.92 -6.81 0.25
N ASP A 219 14.69 -5.73 -0.49
CA ASP A 219 13.99 -4.52 -0.01
C ASP A 219 12.56 -4.81 0.50
N GLU A 220 11.95 -5.89 0.04
CA GLU A 220 10.59 -6.33 0.40
C GLU A 220 10.55 -7.54 1.36
N GLY A 221 11.68 -7.88 1.97
CA GLY A 221 11.76 -8.81 3.09
C GLY A 221 11.98 -10.27 2.76
N GLY A 222 11.80 -10.74 1.52
CA GLY A 222 12.09 -12.13 1.09
C GLY A 222 13.59 -12.37 0.88
N PHE A 223 14.03 -13.64 0.95
CA PHE A 223 15.40 -14.03 0.58
C PHE A 223 15.61 -13.92 -0.93
N ALA A 224 16.85 -13.77 -1.36
CA ALA A 224 17.23 -13.70 -2.76
C ALA A 224 18.27 -14.77 -3.15
N PRO A 225 17.97 -16.07 -2.96
CA PRO A 225 18.87 -17.14 -3.35
C PRO A 225 18.97 -17.27 -4.88
N ASP A 226 20.10 -17.69 -5.39
CA ASP A 226 20.27 -17.99 -6.81
C ASP A 226 19.82 -19.42 -7.12
N LEU A 227 18.50 -19.60 -7.22
CA LEU A 227 17.85 -20.86 -7.56
C LEU A 227 17.60 -20.92 -9.06
N ALA A 228 17.61 -22.14 -9.62
CA ALA A 228 17.58 -22.35 -11.06
C ALA A 228 16.23 -21.93 -11.72
N ASP A 229 15.12 -22.20 -11.05
CA ASP A 229 13.78 -21.93 -11.57
C ASP A 229 12.70 -21.89 -10.45
N ALA A 230 11.47 -21.55 -10.83
CA ALA A 230 10.32 -21.52 -9.92
C ALA A 230 9.99 -22.89 -9.30
N GLY A 231 10.24 -24.00 -10.00
CA GLY A 231 10.02 -25.35 -9.49
C GLY A 231 10.95 -25.65 -8.31
N GLU A 232 12.19 -25.19 -8.40
CA GLU A 232 13.15 -25.29 -7.30
C GLU A 232 12.72 -24.45 -6.10
N VAL A 233 12.21 -23.25 -6.32
CA VAL A 233 11.64 -22.41 -5.26
C VAL A 233 10.53 -23.15 -4.51
N PHE A 234 9.55 -23.72 -5.22
CA PHE A 234 8.46 -24.45 -4.59
C PHE A 234 8.93 -25.72 -3.86
N ARG A 235 9.98 -26.37 -4.33
CA ARG A 235 10.61 -27.49 -3.63
C ARG A 235 11.17 -27.06 -2.27
N TYR A 236 11.83 -25.91 -2.19
CA TYR A 236 12.36 -25.37 -0.93
C TYR A 236 11.24 -24.88 0.00
N LEU A 237 10.23 -24.22 -0.53
CA LEU A 237 9.05 -23.83 0.23
C LEU A 237 8.32 -25.04 0.82
N GLY A 238 8.18 -26.14 0.04
CA GLY A 238 7.61 -27.40 0.51
C GLY A 238 8.38 -27.96 1.70
N LYS A 239 9.70 -28.11 1.56
CA LYS A 239 10.57 -28.57 2.65
C LYS A 239 10.43 -27.70 3.92
N ALA A 240 10.34 -26.36 3.76
CA ALA A 240 10.22 -25.44 4.89
C ALA A 240 8.86 -25.56 5.59
N VAL A 241 7.77 -25.69 4.83
CA VAL A 241 6.41 -25.90 5.35
C VAL A 241 6.34 -27.23 6.14
N GLU A 242 6.86 -28.31 5.59
CA GLU A 242 6.87 -29.64 6.23
C GLU A 242 7.76 -29.64 7.49
N LYS A 243 8.95 -29.03 7.42
CA LYS A 243 9.87 -28.91 8.58
C LYS A 243 9.25 -28.07 9.71
N ALA A 244 8.39 -27.11 9.37
CA ALA A 244 7.61 -26.35 10.34
C ALA A 244 6.42 -27.12 10.94
N GLY A 245 6.16 -28.35 10.47
CA GLY A 245 5.07 -29.20 10.95
C GLY A 245 3.73 -28.92 10.28
N TYR A 246 3.71 -28.25 9.13
CA TYR A 246 2.51 -27.93 8.37
C TYR A 246 2.42 -28.74 7.07
N THR A 247 1.24 -28.80 6.49
CA THR A 247 0.95 -29.53 5.26
C THR A 247 0.72 -28.55 4.12
N VAL A 248 1.48 -28.70 3.00
CA VAL A 248 1.28 -27.91 1.78
C VAL A 248 -0.11 -28.20 1.19
N GLY A 249 -0.80 -27.15 0.75
CA GLY A 249 -2.14 -27.24 0.17
C GLY A 249 -3.28 -27.35 1.19
N LYS A 250 -2.97 -27.69 2.45
CA LYS A 250 -3.95 -27.79 3.53
C LYS A 250 -3.79 -26.68 4.57
N ASP A 251 -2.58 -26.49 5.06
CA ASP A 251 -2.28 -25.48 6.09
C ASP A 251 -1.68 -24.22 5.47
N VAL A 252 -0.80 -24.40 4.47
CA VAL A 252 -0.13 -23.32 3.75
C VAL A 252 -0.28 -23.55 2.25
N VAL A 253 -0.68 -22.51 1.53
CA VAL A 253 -0.67 -22.47 0.06
C VAL A 253 0.31 -21.41 -0.44
N TYR A 254 0.57 -21.41 -1.74
CA TYR A 254 1.53 -20.50 -2.38
C TYR A 254 0.82 -19.49 -3.26
N ALA A 255 1.42 -18.33 -3.42
CA ALA A 255 1.10 -17.36 -4.45
C ALA A 255 2.40 -16.83 -5.08
N MET A 256 2.26 -16.24 -6.26
CA MET A 256 3.36 -15.60 -6.98
C MET A 256 2.92 -14.24 -7.49
N ASP A 257 3.86 -13.30 -7.52
CA ASP A 257 3.78 -12.14 -8.40
C ASP A 257 4.62 -12.41 -9.65
N ALA A 258 3.94 -12.55 -10.77
CA ALA A 258 4.58 -12.81 -12.06
C ALA A 258 5.20 -11.55 -12.68
N ALA A 259 4.89 -10.34 -12.19
CA ALA A 259 5.30 -9.08 -12.80
C ALA A 259 5.09 -9.06 -14.32
N ALA A 260 3.86 -9.33 -14.77
CA ALA A 260 3.53 -9.63 -16.17
C ALA A 260 4.01 -8.55 -17.16
N SER A 261 4.06 -7.28 -16.77
CA SER A 261 4.63 -6.22 -17.61
C SER A 261 6.10 -6.44 -17.94
N CYS A 262 6.86 -7.04 -17.05
CA CYS A 262 8.27 -7.39 -17.26
C CYS A 262 8.40 -8.66 -18.11
N LEU A 263 7.67 -9.71 -17.76
CA LEU A 263 7.72 -11.01 -18.45
C LEU A 263 7.29 -10.93 -19.91
N LEU A 264 6.26 -10.12 -20.24
CA LEU A 264 5.79 -9.94 -21.62
C LEU A 264 6.81 -9.22 -22.53
N TYR A 265 7.80 -8.54 -21.95
CA TYR A 265 8.88 -7.93 -22.71
C TYR A 265 10.02 -8.90 -23.04
N THR A 266 10.21 -9.92 -22.18
CA THR A 266 11.35 -10.84 -22.27
C THR A 266 10.94 -12.22 -22.81
N SER A 267 9.66 -12.58 -22.73
CA SER A 267 9.12 -13.84 -23.24
C SER A 267 8.22 -13.57 -24.45
N PRO A 268 8.52 -14.12 -25.63
CA PRO A 268 7.56 -14.08 -26.73
C PRO A 268 6.33 -14.86 -26.27
N SER A 269 5.19 -14.17 -26.14
CA SER A 269 3.90 -14.81 -25.90
C SER A 269 3.65 -15.84 -26.99
N PRO A 270 3.13 -17.04 -26.66
CA PRO A 270 2.69 -17.99 -27.65
C PRO A 270 1.55 -17.45 -28.47
#